data_d967e93b038a5682727f2762edcbe363
#
_entry.id   d967e93b038a5682727f2762edcbe363
#
_cell.length_a   1.000
_cell.length_b   1.000
_cell.length_c   1.000
_cell.angle_alpha   90.00
_cell.angle_beta   90.00
_cell.angle_gamma   90.00
#
_symmetry.space_group_name_H-M   'P 1'
#
loop_
_entity.id
_entity.type
_entity.pdbx_description
1 polymer ?
#
loop_
_entity_poly.entity_id
_entity_poly.type
_entity_poly.pdbx_seq_one_letter_code
_entity_poly.pdbx_strand_id
1 'polypeptide(L)'
;MLFLFAAASAFGQAQVGQAQIATPSAPATVRSAYGQRLKIAGLPNGGRVNEVLYRGAQPHTEGMEALKKMGVTTIVDLRGENAGLRESEKKEAESLGMRFVNIPVSGWAPPSNAQMAQFLTLFRDPKERVFVHCRFGDDRTGVFIAAYRMAYDGWPAQQAMNEMYFFGFNGFWHPSMKSFIRDFPALLKTAPALTEYARHDEPSRNGASQ
;
A
#
# COMPACT_ATOMS: atom_id res chain seq x y z
N MET A 1 22.74 -94.85 9.15
CA MET A 1 23.01 -93.49 9.71
C MET A 1 23.26 -92.54 8.55
N LEU A 2 22.27 -91.81 8.17
CA LEU A 2 22.32 -90.95 7.00
C LEU A 2 22.14 -89.54 7.50
N PHE A 3 23.14 -88.69 7.37
CA PHE A 3 23.07 -87.21 7.70
C PHE A 3 22.67 -86.44 6.44
N LEU A 4 21.50 -85.83 6.46
CA LEU A 4 21.11 -84.85 5.46
C LEU A 4 21.58 -83.49 5.92
N PHE A 5 22.40 -82.82 5.08
CA PHE A 5 22.73 -81.39 5.21
C PHE A 5 21.68 -80.63 4.47
N ALA A 6 20.94 -79.78 5.18
CA ALA A 6 20.07 -78.80 4.56
C ALA A 6 20.86 -77.48 4.36
N ALA A 7 20.98 -77.05 3.13
CA ALA A 7 21.56 -75.74 2.76
C ALA A 7 20.47 -74.68 2.83
N ALA A 8 20.59 -73.67 3.68
CA ALA A 8 19.71 -72.51 3.74
C ALA A 8 20.20 -71.42 2.79
N SER A 9 19.43 -71.17 1.75
CA SER A 9 19.67 -70.02 0.83
C SER A 9 19.09 -68.77 1.43
N ALA A 10 19.95 -67.80 1.77
CA ALA A 10 19.54 -66.47 2.20
C ALA A 10 19.19 -65.62 0.98
N PHE A 11 17.91 -65.35 0.77
CA PHE A 11 17.44 -64.35 -0.18
C PHE A 11 17.52 -62.96 0.48
N GLY A 12 18.47 -62.14 0.03
CA GLY A 12 18.52 -60.74 0.38
C GLY A 12 17.36 -59.95 -0.24
N GLN A 13 16.46 -59.46 0.57
CA GLN A 13 15.43 -58.54 0.14
C GLN A 13 16.03 -57.14 0.00
N ALA A 14 16.13 -56.65 -1.25
CA ALA A 14 16.46 -55.27 -1.52
C ALA A 14 15.25 -54.38 -1.11
N GLN A 15 15.44 -53.55 -0.10
CA GLN A 15 14.46 -52.52 0.26
C GLN A 15 14.50 -51.44 -0.82
N VAL A 16 13.44 -51.38 -1.62
CA VAL A 16 13.19 -50.23 -2.54
C VAL A 16 12.76 -49.07 -1.68
N GLY A 17 13.66 -48.08 -1.56
CA GLY A 17 13.36 -46.82 -0.89
C GLY A 17 12.20 -46.12 -1.61
N GLN A 18 11.06 -45.97 -0.95
CA GLN A 18 9.96 -45.12 -1.44
C GLN A 18 10.43 -43.67 -1.39
N ALA A 19 10.68 -43.09 -2.56
CA ALA A 19 10.83 -41.64 -2.71
C ALA A 19 9.54 -40.99 -2.25
N GLN A 20 9.55 -40.29 -1.13
CA GLN A 20 8.45 -39.45 -0.70
C GLN A 20 8.34 -38.30 -1.71
N ILE A 21 7.30 -38.37 -2.54
CA ILE A 21 6.88 -37.25 -3.40
C ILE A 21 6.41 -36.18 -2.42
N ALA A 22 7.24 -35.10 -2.28
CA ALA A 22 6.83 -33.92 -1.55
C ALA A 22 5.54 -33.38 -2.20
N THR A 23 4.43 -33.45 -1.49
CA THR A 23 3.20 -32.79 -1.90
C THR A 23 3.51 -31.28 -2.05
N PRO A 24 3.20 -30.64 -3.19
CA PRO A 24 3.38 -29.21 -3.32
C PRO A 24 2.55 -28.53 -2.21
N SER A 25 3.22 -27.76 -1.36
CA SER A 25 2.54 -26.93 -0.38
C SER A 25 1.51 -26.07 -1.10
N ALA A 26 0.29 -26.03 -0.60
CA ALA A 26 -0.78 -25.20 -1.13
C ALA A 26 -0.22 -23.79 -1.37
N PRO A 27 -0.54 -23.14 -2.52
CA PRO A 27 -0.04 -21.80 -2.79
C PRO A 27 -0.44 -20.92 -1.61
N ALA A 28 0.56 -20.25 -1.01
CA ALA A 28 0.31 -19.22 0.00
C ALA A 28 -0.78 -18.33 -0.56
N THR A 29 -1.90 -18.21 0.12
CA THR A 29 -3.00 -17.32 -0.23
C THR A 29 -2.35 -15.98 -0.58
N VAL A 30 -2.37 -15.61 -1.85
CA VAL A 30 -1.95 -14.29 -2.30
C VAL A 30 -2.90 -13.33 -1.58
N ARG A 31 -2.46 -12.83 -0.42
CA ARG A 31 -3.16 -11.72 0.24
C ARG A 31 -3.29 -10.66 -0.84
N SER A 32 -4.52 -10.22 -1.10
CA SER A 32 -4.75 -9.13 -2.04
C SER A 32 -3.69 -8.06 -1.76
N ALA A 33 -2.79 -7.83 -2.69
CA ALA A 33 -1.73 -6.84 -2.51
C ALA A 33 -2.30 -5.44 -2.32
N TYR A 34 -3.57 -5.23 -2.72
CA TYR A 34 -4.25 -3.94 -2.63
C TYR A 34 -4.82 -3.67 -1.23
N GLY A 35 -5.01 -2.39 -0.95
CA GLY A 35 -5.69 -1.94 0.25
C GLY A 35 -7.09 -2.55 0.40
N GLN A 36 -7.48 -2.77 1.63
CA GLN A 36 -8.79 -3.32 1.97
C GLN A 36 -9.85 -2.22 1.93
N ARG A 37 -10.96 -2.43 1.20
CA ARG A 37 -12.11 -1.52 1.26
C ARG A 37 -12.76 -1.57 2.65
N LEU A 38 -13.08 -0.40 3.18
CA LEU A 38 -13.78 -0.25 4.46
C LEU A 38 -15.23 0.16 4.20
N LYS A 39 -16.15 -0.51 4.87
CA LYS A 39 -17.59 -0.16 4.86
C LYS A 39 -17.93 0.49 6.20
N ILE A 40 -17.63 1.78 6.33
CA ILE A 40 -17.83 2.57 7.54
C ILE A 40 -18.79 3.72 7.19
N ALA A 41 -19.80 3.95 8.02
CA ALA A 41 -20.71 5.08 7.87
C ALA A 41 -19.92 6.40 7.87
N GLY A 42 -20.29 7.33 7.01
CA GLY A 42 -19.60 8.61 6.88
C GLY A 42 -18.22 8.56 6.22
N LEU A 43 -17.78 7.39 5.72
CA LEU A 43 -16.47 7.23 5.08
C LEU A 43 -16.59 6.65 3.66
N PRO A 44 -17.11 7.44 2.68
CA PRO A 44 -17.31 6.96 1.32
C PRO A 44 -15.97 6.62 0.67
N ASN A 45 -15.96 5.58 -0.18
CA ASN A 45 -14.76 5.03 -0.82
C ASN A 45 -13.59 4.79 0.14
N GLY A 46 -13.93 4.48 1.41
CA GLY A 46 -12.95 4.22 2.46
C GLY A 46 -12.08 2.99 2.18
N GLY A 47 -10.82 3.06 2.55
CA GLY A 47 -9.89 1.96 2.41
C GLY A 47 -8.74 2.03 3.41
N ARG A 48 -8.27 0.86 3.85
CA ARG A 48 -7.04 0.70 4.62
C ARG A 48 -5.94 0.23 3.68
N VAL A 49 -4.94 1.06 3.46
CA VAL A 49 -3.78 0.74 2.62
C VAL A 49 -2.82 -0.18 3.38
N ASN A 50 -2.49 0.22 4.62
CA ASN A 50 -1.68 -0.56 5.57
C ASN A 50 -1.96 -0.08 7.01
N GLU A 51 -1.05 -0.35 7.96
CA GLU A 51 -1.20 -0.01 9.38
C GLU A 51 -1.18 1.51 9.65
N VAL A 52 -0.56 2.30 8.76
CA VAL A 52 -0.33 3.74 8.98
C VAL A 52 -1.04 4.62 7.96
N LEU A 53 -1.60 4.03 6.90
CA LEU A 53 -2.19 4.80 5.80
C LEU A 53 -3.60 4.31 5.46
N TYR A 54 -4.53 5.24 5.49
CA TYR A 54 -5.92 5.09 5.11
C TYR A 54 -6.26 6.07 3.98
N ARG A 55 -7.30 5.76 3.22
CA ARG A 55 -7.76 6.56 2.08
C ARG A 55 -9.26 6.67 2.03
N GLY A 56 -9.77 7.66 1.33
CA GLY A 56 -11.22 7.76 1.09
C GLY A 56 -11.63 8.96 0.27
N ALA A 57 -12.95 9.16 0.15
CA ALA A 57 -13.56 10.42 -0.22
C ALA A 57 -13.58 11.36 1.00
N GLN A 58 -14.06 12.58 0.78
CA GLN A 58 -14.31 13.51 1.88
C GLN A 58 -15.16 12.84 2.96
N PRO A 59 -14.66 12.73 4.22
CA PRO A 59 -15.42 12.12 5.29
C PRO A 59 -16.57 13.03 5.74
N HIS A 60 -17.66 12.40 6.21
CA HIS A 60 -18.69 13.06 6.99
C HIS A 60 -18.36 12.99 8.48
N THR A 61 -19.11 13.63 9.34
CA THR A 61 -18.85 13.68 10.79
C THR A 61 -18.69 12.29 11.41
N GLU A 62 -19.59 11.35 11.09
CA GLU A 62 -19.48 9.97 11.62
C GLU A 62 -18.19 9.28 11.14
N GLY A 63 -17.77 9.58 9.91
CA GLY A 63 -16.52 9.08 9.34
C GLY A 63 -15.28 9.67 10.04
N MET A 64 -15.31 10.96 10.36
CA MET A 64 -14.25 11.64 11.13
C MET A 64 -14.07 11.01 12.52
N GLU A 65 -15.18 10.78 13.24
CA GLU A 65 -15.15 10.09 14.53
C GLU A 65 -14.62 8.66 14.42
N ALA A 66 -15.03 7.94 13.36
CA ALA A 66 -14.53 6.59 13.10
C ALA A 66 -13.02 6.57 12.83
N LEU A 67 -12.50 7.51 12.03
CA LEU A 67 -11.07 7.66 11.78
C LEU A 67 -10.30 7.92 13.07
N LYS A 68 -10.82 8.78 13.95
CA LYS A 68 -10.22 9.02 15.27
C LYS A 68 -10.17 7.74 16.13
N LYS A 69 -11.27 6.98 16.17
CA LYS A 69 -11.33 5.68 16.89
C LYS A 69 -10.36 4.64 16.31
N MET A 70 -10.07 4.71 15.01
CA MET A 70 -9.08 3.87 14.33
C MET A 70 -7.63 4.30 14.60
N GLY A 71 -7.44 5.39 15.35
CA GLY A 71 -6.12 5.90 15.72
C GLY A 71 -5.48 6.80 14.66
N VAL A 72 -6.24 7.32 13.70
CA VAL A 72 -5.76 8.32 12.74
C VAL A 72 -5.33 9.57 13.52
N THR A 73 -4.15 10.07 13.21
CA THR A 73 -3.54 11.26 13.82
C THR A 73 -3.58 12.46 12.90
N THR A 74 -3.62 12.23 11.59
CA THR A 74 -3.53 13.28 10.57
C THR A 74 -4.51 13.05 9.43
N ILE A 75 -5.30 14.08 9.13
CA ILE A 75 -6.15 14.16 7.94
C ILE A 75 -5.40 14.95 6.87
N VAL A 76 -5.30 14.39 5.66
CA VAL A 76 -4.70 15.04 4.50
C VAL A 76 -5.78 15.31 3.46
N ASP A 77 -6.11 16.56 3.26
CA ASP A 77 -7.05 17.02 2.23
C ASP A 77 -6.30 17.46 0.98
N LEU A 78 -6.58 16.80 -0.14
CA LEU A 78 -5.96 17.08 -1.45
C LEU A 78 -6.74 18.10 -2.28
N ARG A 79 -7.85 18.64 -1.77
CA ARG A 79 -8.68 19.59 -2.51
C ARG A 79 -8.06 21.00 -2.50
N GLY A 80 -8.05 21.65 -3.66
CA GLY A 80 -7.74 23.06 -3.81
C GLY A 80 -8.98 23.95 -3.85
N GLU A 81 -10.15 23.33 -4.09
CA GLU A 81 -11.45 23.98 -4.21
C GLU A 81 -12.20 24.04 -2.87
N ASN A 82 -13.25 24.88 -2.79
CA ASN A 82 -14.19 24.98 -1.66
C ASN A 82 -13.54 25.28 -0.30
N ALA A 83 -12.92 26.45 -0.20
CA ALA A 83 -12.21 26.89 1.01
C ALA A 83 -13.07 26.81 2.29
N GLY A 84 -14.38 27.15 2.20
CA GLY A 84 -15.29 27.10 3.35
C GLY A 84 -15.50 25.69 3.88
N LEU A 85 -15.72 24.72 3.00
CA LEU A 85 -15.86 23.31 3.40
C LEU A 85 -14.57 22.75 4.01
N ARG A 86 -13.42 23.15 3.45
CA ARG A 86 -12.11 22.75 3.99
C ARG A 86 -11.87 23.31 5.39
N GLU A 87 -12.23 24.57 5.62
CA GLU A 87 -12.08 25.19 6.95
C GLU A 87 -12.99 24.53 7.99
N SER A 88 -14.22 24.15 7.61
CA SER A 88 -15.13 23.41 8.50
C SER A 88 -14.58 22.04 8.84
N GLU A 89 -14.05 21.31 7.86
CA GLU A 89 -13.43 19.99 8.04
C GLU A 89 -12.17 20.06 8.91
N LYS A 90 -11.34 21.10 8.71
CA LYS A 90 -10.18 21.38 9.55
C LYS A 90 -10.58 21.55 11.03
N LYS A 91 -11.57 22.40 11.30
CA LYS A 91 -12.06 22.62 12.66
C LYS A 91 -12.58 21.33 13.30
N GLU A 92 -13.29 20.51 12.54
CA GLU A 92 -13.79 19.22 13.00
C GLU A 92 -12.64 18.26 13.33
N ALA A 93 -11.65 18.10 12.45
CA ALA A 93 -10.47 17.26 12.69
C ALA A 93 -9.69 17.72 13.93
N GLU A 94 -9.44 19.03 14.06
CA GLU A 94 -8.73 19.62 15.20
C GLU A 94 -9.51 19.45 16.51
N SER A 95 -10.85 19.57 16.50
CA SER A 95 -11.69 19.34 17.68
C SER A 95 -11.62 17.91 18.19
N LEU A 96 -11.37 16.94 17.28
CA LEU A 96 -11.13 15.54 17.62
C LEU A 96 -9.68 15.24 17.97
N GLY A 97 -8.81 16.28 18.02
CA GLY A 97 -7.38 16.13 18.32
C GLY A 97 -6.60 15.44 17.20
N MET A 98 -7.01 15.60 15.95
CA MET A 98 -6.27 15.19 14.75
C MET A 98 -5.65 16.42 14.08
N ARG A 99 -4.46 16.26 13.52
CA ARG A 99 -3.82 17.28 12.72
C ARG A 99 -4.48 17.35 11.33
N PHE A 100 -4.67 18.55 10.80
CA PHE A 100 -5.18 18.75 9.45
C PHE A 100 -4.08 19.33 8.56
N VAL A 101 -3.83 18.69 7.41
CA VAL A 101 -2.84 19.09 6.41
C VAL A 101 -3.55 19.25 5.07
N ASN A 102 -3.49 20.44 4.48
CA ASN A 102 -3.98 20.63 3.13
C ASN A 102 -2.82 20.64 2.12
N ILE A 103 -2.89 19.76 1.13
CA ILE A 103 -1.99 19.70 -0.02
C ILE A 103 -2.85 19.93 -1.28
N PRO A 104 -3.10 21.18 -1.66
CA PRO A 104 -4.07 21.48 -2.69
C PRO A 104 -3.58 21.08 -4.08
N VAL A 105 -4.25 20.10 -4.68
CA VAL A 105 -3.97 19.58 -6.03
C VAL A 105 -5.15 19.83 -6.94
N SER A 106 -4.88 20.20 -8.19
CA SER A 106 -5.90 20.30 -9.23
C SER A 106 -6.65 19.00 -9.41
N GLY A 107 -7.96 19.06 -9.65
CA GLY A 107 -8.74 17.89 -10.01
C GLY A 107 -8.37 17.26 -11.36
N TRP A 108 -7.63 18.00 -12.21
CA TRP A 108 -7.34 17.62 -13.59
C TRP A 108 -5.86 17.43 -13.91
N ALA A 109 -4.97 17.82 -13.01
CA ALA A 109 -3.51 17.72 -13.20
C ALA A 109 -2.88 16.88 -12.08
N PRO A 110 -1.73 16.24 -12.35
CA PRO A 110 -0.97 15.55 -11.32
C PRO A 110 -0.43 16.55 -10.27
N PRO A 111 -0.06 16.08 -9.07
CA PRO A 111 0.65 16.90 -8.11
C PRO A 111 2.04 17.30 -8.64
N SER A 112 2.57 18.40 -8.13
CA SER A 112 3.99 18.71 -8.28
C SER A 112 4.85 17.77 -7.44
N ASN A 113 6.14 17.65 -7.78
CA ASN A 113 7.09 16.86 -6.99
C ASN A 113 7.21 17.37 -5.54
N ALA A 114 7.09 18.69 -5.32
CA ALA A 114 7.10 19.26 -3.97
C ALA A 114 5.86 18.88 -3.16
N GLN A 115 4.66 18.87 -3.75
CA GLN A 115 3.44 18.42 -3.09
C GLN A 115 3.51 16.92 -2.75
N MET A 116 4.07 16.12 -3.65
CA MET A 116 4.28 14.69 -3.39
C MET A 116 5.29 14.46 -2.27
N ALA A 117 6.41 15.19 -2.27
CA ALA A 117 7.40 15.12 -1.18
C ALA A 117 6.79 15.52 0.17
N GLN A 118 5.97 16.58 0.20
CA GLN A 118 5.25 17.01 1.40
C GLN A 118 4.38 15.86 1.97
N PHE A 119 3.70 15.12 1.13
CA PHE A 119 2.91 13.96 1.56
C PHE A 119 3.78 12.82 2.06
N LEU A 120 4.82 12.45 1.30
CA LEU A 120 5.69 11.33 1.67
C LEU A 120 6.44 11.59 2.98
N THR A 121 6.80 12.85 3.26
CA THR A 121 7.47 13.23 4.52
C THR A 121 6.65 12.86 5.77
N LEU A 122 5.33 12.83 5.69
CA LEU A 122 4.47 12.47 6.84
C LEU A 122 4.80 11.09 7.41
N PHE A 123 5.24 10.16 6.59
CA PHE A 123 5.52 8.77 6.98
C PHE A 123 6.93 8.54 7.53
N ARG A 124 7.71 9.59 7.73
CA ARG A 124 8.98 9.52 8.47
C ARG A 124 8.79 9.41 9.98
N ASP A 125 7.68 9.94 10.49
CA ASP A 125 7.30 9.75 11.87
C ASP A 125 6.54 8.41 12.00
N PRO A 126 7.07 7.41 12.72
CA PRO A 126 6.42 6.11 12.88
C PRO A 126 5.13 6.17 13.70
N LYS A 127 4.85 7.29 14.37
CA LYS A 127 3.62 7.50 15.14
C LYS A 127 2.48 8.04 14.28
N GLU A 128 2.79 8.55 13.09
CA GLU A 128 1.77 9.10 12.19
C GLU A 128 0.89 7.99 11.61
N ARG A 129 -0.42 8.23 11.68
CA ARG A 129 -1.45 7.47 11.00
C ARG A 129 -2.30 8.41 10.18
N VAL A 130 -2.13 8.31 8.88
CA VAL A 130 -2.65 9.29 7.92
C VAL A 130 -3.92 8.76 7.26
N PHE A 131 -4.95 9.60 7.20
CA PHE A 131 -6.05 9.45 6.27
C PHE A 131 -5.93 10.50 5.17
N VAL A 132 -5.76 10.07 3.92
CA VAL A 132 -5.68 10.95 2.76
C VAL A 132 -6.94 10.86 1.91
N HIS A 133 -7.48 12.01 1.52
CA HIS A 133 -8.68 12.08 0.71
C HIS A 133 -8.69 13.25 -0.27
N CYS A 134 -9.58 13.15 -1.25
CA CYS A 134 -10.04 14.24 -2.10
C CYS A 134 -11.57 14.31 -2.05
N ARG A 135 -12.22 14.81 -3.07
CA ARG A 135 -13.70 14.87 -3.09
C ARG A 135 -14.34 13.47 -3.16
N PHE A 136 -13.87 12.61 -4.07
CA PHE A 136 -14.45 11.28 -4.34
C PHE A 136 -13.57 10.13 -3.88
N GLY A 137 -12.32 10.41 -3.51
CA GLY A 137 -11.38 9.38 -3.03
C GLY A 137 -10.81 8.47 -4.11
N ASP A 138 -10.95 8.82 -5.37
CA ASP A 138 -10.55 8.06 -6.55
C ASP A 138 -9.26 8.59 -7.18
N ASP A 139 -9.31 9.72 -7.91
CA ASP A 139 -8.23 10.16 -8.79
C ASP A 139 -7.04 10.75 -8.02
N ARG A 140 -7.18 11.93 -7.41
CA ARG A 140 -6.10 12.57 -6.63
C ARG A 140 -5.61 11.67 -5.51
N THR A 141 -6.53 11.09 -4.75
CA THR A 141 -6.19 10.14 -3.68
C THR A 141 -5.47 8.93 -4.24
N GLY A 142 -5.92 8.38 -5.35
CA GLY A 142 -5.26 7.26 -6.03
C GLY A 142 -3.81 7.56 -6.39
N VAL A 143 -3.53 8.75 -6.94
CA VAL A 143 -2.16 9.17 -7.30
C VAL A 143 -1.25 9.22 -6.08
N PHE A 144 -1.70 9.77 -4.96
CA PHE A 144 -0.90 9.85 -3.73
C PHE A 144 -0.64 8.48 -3.12
N ILE A 145 -1.66 7.60 -3.10
CA ILE A 145 -1.48 6.21 -2.65
C ILE A 145 -0.51 5.45 -3.55
N ALA A 146 -0.63 5.56 -4.87
CA ALA A 146 0.26 4.89 -5.81
C ALA A 146 1.72 5.33 -5.64
N ALA A 147 1.96 6.63 -5.44
CA ALA A 147 3.29 7.14 -5.16
C ALA A 147 3.85 6.60 -3.84
N TYR A 148 3.04 6.54 -2.78
CA TYR A 148 3.41 5.92 -1.51
C TYR A 148 3.80 4.44 -1.69
N ARG A 149 2.99 3.66 -2.42
CA ARG A 149 3.27 2.24 -2.71
C ARG A 149 4.62 2.05 -3.40
N MET A 150 4.95 2.94 -4.35
CA MET A 150 6.23 2.88 -5.05
C MET A 150 7.41 3.29 -4.17
N ALA A 151 7.24 4.36 -3.37
CA ALA A 151 8.30 4.89 -2.52
C ALA A 151 8.59 4.01 -1.29
N TYR A 152 7.55 3.56 -0.59
CA TYR A 152 7.69 2.85 0.69
C TYR A 152 7.52 1.33 0.57
N ASP A 153 6.58 0.85 -0.26
CA ASP A 153 6.33 -0.59 -0.41
C ASP A 153 7.13 -1.21 -1.57
N GLY A 154 7.76 -0.39 -2.42
CA GLY A 154 8.59 -0.82 -3.55
C GLY A 154 7.78 -1.45 -4.70
N TRP A 155 6.52 -1.08 -4.83
CA TRP A 155 5.68 -1.61 -5.90
C TRP A 155 6.10 -1.11 -7.28
N PRO A 156 5.98 -1.95 -8.31
CA PRO A 156 6.07 -1.47 -9.68
C PRO A 156 4.92 -0.53 -10.01
N ALA A 157 5.15 0.45 -10.87
CA ALA A 157 4.15 1.44 -11.28
C ALA A 157 2.84 0.81 -11.79
N GLN A 158 2.92 -0.31 -12.52
CA GLN A 158 1.73 -1.02 -13.00
C GLN A 158 0.87 -1.59 -11.88
N GLN A 159 1.49 -2.14 -10.82
CA GLN A 159 0.77 -2.68 -9.67
C GLN A 159 0.08 -1.54 -8.88
N ALA A 160 0.80 -0.44 -8.65
CA ALA A 160 0.25 0.74 -8.00
C ALA A 160 -0.91 1.35 -8.80
N MET A 161 -0.81 1.39 -10.12
CA MET A 161 -1.87 1.85 -11.01
C MET A 161 -3.10 0.93 -10.98
N ASN A 162 -2.91 -0.37 -10.90
CA ASN A 162 -4.01 -1.33 -10.77
C ASN A 162 -4.78 -1.11 -9.44
N GLU A 163 -4.09 -0.77 -8.34
CA GLU A 163 -4.76 -0.39 -7.09
C GLU A 163 -5.55 0.92 -7.24
N MET A 164 -5.06 1.91 -8.01
CA MET A 164 -5.84 3.11 -8.32
C MET A 164 -7.16 2.74 -9.01
N TYR A 165 -7.12 1.89 -10.05
CA TYR A 165 -8.32 1.42 -10.75
C TYR A 165 -9.25 0.63 -9.82
N PHE A 166 -8.71 -0.19 -8.94
CA PHE A 166 -9.50 -0.91 -7.93
C PHE A 166 -10.33 0.04 -7.05
N PHE A 167 -9.82 1.25 -6.76
CA PHE A 167 -10.52 2.27 -5.97
C PHE A 167 -11.28 3.32 -6.81
N GLY A 168 -11.43 3.12 -8.11
CA GLY A 168 -12.29 3.95 -8.96
C GLY A 168 -11.59 5.01 -9.82
N PHE A 169 -10.25 5.00 -9.89
CA PHE A 169 -9.52 5.93 -10.77
C PHE A 169 -10.02 5.86 -12.21
N ASN A 170 -10.28 7.02 -12.81
CA ASN A 170 -10.69 7.11 -14.20
C ASN A 170 -9.56 7.62 -15.10
N GLY A 171 -8.70 6.70 -15.54
CA GLY A 171 -7.54 7.03 -16.37
C GLY A 171 -7.87 7.56 -17.77
N PHE A 172 -9.12 7.46 -18.23
CA PHE A 172 -9.56 8.06 -19.49
C PHE A 172 -9.68 9.59 -19.35
N TRP A 173 -10.28 10.05 -18.24
CA TRP A 173 -10.43 11.48 -17.96
C TRP A 173 -9.15 12.13 -17.40
N HIS A 174 -8.23 11.33 -16.84
CA HIS A 174 -7.02 11.83 -16.18
C HIS A 174 -5.72 11.25 -16.78
N PRO A 175 -5.47 11.44 -18.10
CA PRO A 175 -4.29 10.86 -18.75
C PRO A 175 -2.97 11.41 -18.20
N SER A 176 -2.93 12.67 -17.75
CA SER A 176 -1.74 13.27 -17.15
C SER A 176 -1.39 12.65 -15.79
N MET A 177 -2.38 12.34 -14.94
CA MET A 177 -2.17 11.62 -13.68
C MET A 177 -1.67 10.19 -13.93
N LYS A 178 -2.24 9.52 -14.93
CA LYS A 178 -1.78 8.20 -15.35
C LYS A 178 -0.32 8.22 -15.81
N SER A 179 0.08 9.21 -16.63
CA SER A 179 1.46 9.38 -17.07
C SER A 179 2.39 9.68 -15.90
N PHE A 180 1.99 10.55 -14.98
CA PHE A 180 2.76 10.85 -13.77
C PHE A 180 3.10 9.59 -12.98
N ILE A 181 2.13 8.70 -12.74
CA ILE A 181 2.36 7.45 -11.99
C ILE A 181 3.24 6.47 -12.76
N ARG A 182 3.09 6.36 -14.08
CA ARG A 182 3.98 5.54 -14.91
C ARG A 182 5.43 6.01 -14.81
N ASP A 183 5.64 7.32 -14.80
CA ASP A 183 6.96 7.95 -14.84
C ASP A 183 7.54 8.17 -13.42
N PHE A 184 6.75 7.97 -12.36
CA PHE A 184 7.13 8.23 -10.97
C PHE A 184 8.38 7.47 -10.49
N PRO A 185 8.65 6.20 -10.88
CA PRO A 185 9.90 5.52 -10.54
C PRO A 185 11.16 6.26 -11.05
N ALA A 186 11.07 6.93 -12.20
CA ALA A 186 12.16 7.77 -12.70
C ALA A 186 12.26 9.08 -11.90
N LEU A 187 11.11 9.69 -11.54
CA LEU A 187 11.08 10.90 -10.71
C LEU A 187 11.68 10.66 -9.31
N LEU A 188 11.45 9.51 -8.70
CA LEU A 188 12.11 9.13 -7.43
C LEU A 188 13.63 9.15 -7.53
N LYS A 189 14.21 8.90 -8.71
CA LYS A 189 15.67 8.87 -8.92
C LYS A 189 16.25 10.22 -9.36
N THR A 190 15.45 11.07 -9.98
CA THR A 190 15.95 12.26 -10.70
C THR A 190 15.42 13.59 -10.18
N ALA A 191 14.24 13.60 -9.56
CA ALA A 191 13.65 14.85 -9.06
C ALA A 191 14.20 15.18 -7.66
N PRO A 192 14.89 16.35 -7.48
CA PRO A 192 15.57 16.67 -6.21
C PRO A 192 14.68 16.56 -4.97
N ALA A 193 13.38 16.93 -5.09
CA ALA A 193 12.43 16.84 -3.98
C ALA A 193 12.03 15.40 -3.62
N LEU A 194 12.32 14.41 -4.47
CA LEU A 194 11.87 13.02 -4.31
C LEU A 194 13.00 12.02 -4.12
N THR A 195 14.25 12.39 -4.42
CA THR A 195 15.40 11.46 -4.38
C THR A 195 15.62 10.83 -3.00
N GLU A 196 15.25 11.53 -1.94
CA GLU A 196 15.36 11.02 -0.57
C GLU A 196 14.36 9.89 -0.25
N TYR A 197 13.34 9.69 -1.10
CA TYR A 197 12.36 8.59 -1.01
C TYR A 197 12.67 7.46 -1.98
N ALA A 198 13.70 7.59 -2.82
CA ALA A 198 14.19 6.49 -3.61
C ALA A 198 14.70 5.40 -2.68
N ARG A 199 14.22 4.17 -2.85
CA ARG A 199 14.86 3.04 -2.18
C ARG A 199 16.28 2.94 -2.69
N HIS A 200 17.23 3.12 -1.81
CA HIS A 200 18.58 2.64 -2.08
C HIS A 200 18.48 1.11 -2.04
N ASP A 201 18.78 0.45 -3.16
CA ASP A 201 18.98 -0.99 -3.21
C ASP A 201 20.20 -1.30 -2.32
N GLU A 202 20.02 -1.34 -1.01
CA GLU A 202 20.99 -1.97 -0.11
C GLU A 202 20.97 -3.47 -0.47
N PRO A 203 22.08 -4.06 -0.88
CA PRO A 203 22.17 -5.50 -1.01
C PRO A 203 21.77 -6.11 0.33
N SER A 204 20.78 -6.99 0.30
CA SER A 204 20.24 -7.66 1.48
C SER A 204 21.40 -8.17 2.34
N ARG A 205 21.56 -7.63 3.55
CA ARG A 205 22.43 -8.15 4.58
C ARG A 205 21.87 -9.48 5.12
N ASN A 206 21.75 -10.47 4.24
CA ASN A 206 21.51 -11.85 4.60
C ASN A 206 22.75 -12.65 4.21
N GLY A 207 23.68 -12.74 5.13
CA GLY A 207 24.84 -13.62 4.94
C GLY A 207 26.02 -13.29 5.83
N ALA A 208 25.85 -13.36 7.15
CA ALA A 208 26.96 -13.61 8.05
C ALA A 208 26.43 -14.02 9.43
N SER A 209 26.20 -15.30 9.61
CA SER A 209 26.35 -15.95 10.91
C SER A 209 26.92 -17.34 10.62
N GLN A 210 28.22 -17.42 10.77
CA GLN A 210 28.90 -18.67 10.98
C GLN A 210 28.69 -19.11 12.43
#